data_f8f930363a5cfa6a78cbad78426ef4b8
#
_entry.id   f8f930363a5cfa6a78cbad78426ef4b8
#
_cell.length_a   1.000
_cell.length_b   1.000
_cell.length_c   1.000
_cell.angle_alpha   90.00
_cell.angle_beta   90.00
_cell.angle_gamma   90.00
#
_symmetry.space_group_name_H-M   'P 1'
#
loop_
_entity.id
_entity.type
_entity.pdbx_description
1 polymer ?
#
loop_
_entity_poly.entity_id
_entity_poly.type
_entity_poly.pdbx_seq_one_letter_code
_entity_poly.pdbx_strand_id
1 'polypeptide(L)'
;MISLKRINTRLFLSCIIFYPFILLTGQTESSNPLPQFLFPVFSKSTVIMKAGNEYTADFNYNIVDEEMIFARSNQYLVPEKPGDIDTIIIDNRRFVPVEKAFYEVLVKGVVTMYIQHKGRYSSVGTPTAYGLTSQTNASTNVTTVRSGTQFRTLDVPDNVTVSKASVNWVKINDVMNKFTSERQFLKILPGKENELKEFIKKSDIDFDSREDLIKLGNFCNEIVK
;
A
#
# COMPACT_ATOMS: atom_id res chain seq x y z
N MET A 1 -73.99 -61.22 -11.32
CA MET A 1 -73.20 -61.08 -12.54
C MET A 1 -72.38 -59.77 -12.39
N ILE A 2 -71.20 -59.89 -11.81
CA ILE A 2 -70.38 -58.72 -11.46
C ILE A 2 -69.14 -58.76 -12.31
N SER A 3 -69.02 -57.72 -13.16
CA SER A 3 -67.91 -57.51 -14.12
C SER A 3 -66.69 -56.84 -13.41
N LEU A 4 -65.56 -57.55 -13.36
CA LEU A 4 -64.30 -57.01 -12.89
C LEU A 4 -63.62 -56.22 -14.02
N LYS A 5 -63.48 -54.89 -13.85
CA LYS A 5 -62.65 -54.03 -14.65
C LYS A 5 -61.17 -54.15 -14.27
N ARG A 6 -60.30 -54.50 -15.23
CA ARG A 6 -58.87 -54.57 -15.07
C ARG A 6 -58.31 -53.14 -15.01
N ILE A 7 -57.54 -52.82 -14.01
CA ILE A 7 -56.80 -51.60 -13.86
C ILE A 7 -55.39 -51.78 -14.49
N ASN A 8 -55.11 -51.05 -15.58
CA ASN A 8 -53.81 -51.05 -16.19
C ASN A 8 -52.90 -50.02 -15.49
N THR A 9 -51.97 -50.52 -14.66
CA THR A 9 -50.95 -49.73 -14.00
C THR A 9 -49.81 -49.51 -14.97
N ARG A 10 -49.77 -48.34 -15.57
CA ARG A 10 -48.58 -47.90 -16.33
C ARG A 10 -47.54 -47.36 -15.35
N LEU A 11 -46.43 -48.09 -15.24
CA LEU A 11 -45.25 -47.66 -14.51
C LEU A 11 -44.58 -46.51 -15.26
N PHE A 12 -44.67 -45.27 -14.74
CA PHE A 12 -43.87 -44.16 -15.21
C PHE A 12 -42.48 -44.28 -14.59
N LEU A 13 -41.51 -44.70 -15.39
CA LEU A 13 -40.10 -44.69 -15.04
C LEU A 13 -39.59 -43.25 -15.18
N SER A 14 -39.57 -42.47 -14.06
CA SER A 14 -39.01 -41.13 -14.01
C SER A 14 -37.49 -41.22 -14.01
N CYS A 15 -36.87 -40.95 -15.17
CA CYS A 15 -35.43 -40.75 -15.26
C CYS A 15 -35.06 -39.42 -14.59
N ILE A 16 -34.59 -39.48 -13.35
CA ILE A 16 -33.98 -38.33 -12.68
C ILE A 16 -32.58 -38.15 -13.31
N ILE A 17 -32.49 -37.20 -14.21
CA ILE A 17 -31.19 -36.78 -14.77
C ILE A 17 -30.47 -35.95 -13.68
N PHE A 18 -29.52 -36.59 -13.04
CA PHE A 18 -28.60 -35.92 -12.11
C PHE A 18 -27.64 -35.04 -12.96
N TYR A 19 -27.92 -33.71 -13.05
CA TYR A 19 -26.95 -32.76 -13.55
C TYR A 19 -25.87 -32.56 -12.47
N PRO A 20 -24.60 -32.90 -12.72
CA PRO A 20 -23.54 -32.50 -11.82
C PRO A 20 -23.43 -30.97 -11.88
N PHE A 21 -23.81 -30.34 -10.78
CA PHE A 21 -23.52 -28.89 -10.55
C PHE A 21 -21.99 -28.75 -10.39
N ILE A 22 -21.32 -28.47 -11.49
CA ILE A 22 -19.88 -28.12 -11.47
C ILE A 22 -19.79 -26.77 -10.77
N LEU A 23 -19.44 -26.81 -9.47
CA LEU A 23 -18.98 -25.62 -8.77
C LEU A 23 -17.68 -25.16 -9.46
N LEU A 24 -17.82 -24.17 -10.33
CA LEU A 24 -16.67 -23.46 -10.86
C LEU A 24 -16.05 -22.69 -9.67
N THR A 25 -15.15 -23.34 -8.95
CA THR A 25 -14.27 -22.64 -8.02
C THR A 25 -13.41 -21.74 -8.85
N GLY A 26 -13.78 -20.45 -8.92
CA GLY A 26 -12.92 -19.43 -9.46
C GLY A 26 -11.59 -19.51 -8.72
N GLN A 27 -10.53 -19.93 -9.41
CA GLN A 27 -9.18 -19.76 -8.94
C GLN A 27 -8.97 -18.26 -8.84
N THR A 28 -9.04 -17.73 -7.62
CA THR A 28 -8.42 -16.44 -7.31
C THR A 28 -6.95 -16.64 -7.63
N GLU A 29 -6.49 -16.09 -8.73
CA GLU A 29 -5.07 -15.94 -8.99
C GLU A 29 -4.48 -15.25 -7.75
N SER A 30 -3.75 -16.01 -6.95
CA SER A 30 -2.91 -15.49 -5.90
C SER A 30 -1.77 -14.75 -6.59
N SER A 31 -2.04 -13.53 -7.00
CA SER A 31 -0.98 -12.63 -7.45
C SER A 31 -0.10 -12.39 -6.24
N ASN A 32 1.11 -12.93 -6.26
CA ASN A 32 2.12 -12.56 -5.29
C ASN A 32 2.19 -11.03 -5.25
N PRO A 33 2.11 -10.42 -4.05
CA PRO A 33 2.16 -8.98 -3.96
C PRO A 33 3.45 -8.48 -4.60
N LEU A 34 3.33 -7.54 -5.53
CA LEU A 34 4.48 -6.97 -6.22
C LEU A 34 5.33 -6.20 -5.20
N PRO A 35 6.62 -6.52 -5.05
CA PRO A 35 7.43 -6.07 -3.91
C PRO A 35 7.65 -4.56 -3.87
N GLN A 36 7.52 -3.86 -5.00
CA GLN A 36 7.63 -2.41 -5.10
C GLN A 36 6.39 -1.66 -4.60
N PHE A 37 5.31 -2.36 -4.26
CA PHE A 37 4.11 -1.72 -3.76
C PHE A 37 3.99 -1.79 -2.24
N LEU A 38 3.34 -0.77 -1.68
CA LEU A 38 3.07 -0.67 -0.25
C LEU A 38 1.96 -1.62 0.17
N PHE A 39 0.91 -1.74 -0.65
CA PHE A 39 -0.23 -2.62 -0.41
C PHE A 39 -0.11 -3.90 -1.26
N PRO A 40 -0.63 -5.03 -0.78
CA PRO A 40 -0.53 -6.30 -1.51
C PRO A 40 -1.30 -6.30 -2.84
N VAL A 41 -2.37 -5.51 -2.92
CA VAL A 41 -3.23 -5.39 -4.12
C VAL A 41 -3.62 -3.93 -4.35
N PHE A 42 -4.07 -3.63 -5.58
CA PHE A 42 -4.73 -2.37 -5.87
C PHE A 42 -6.11 -2.38 -5.20
N SER A 43 -6.40 -1.35 -4.40
CA SER A 43 -7.62 -1.26 -3.61
C SER A 43 -8.45 -0.05 -4.02
N LYS A 44 -9.79 -0.20 -3.98
CA LYS A 44 -10.72 0.89 -4.21
C LYS A 44 -10.45 2.03 -3.23
N SER A 45 -10.06 3.16 -3.77
CA SER A 45 -9.55 4.32 -3.04
C SER A 45 -10.35 5.56 -3.36
N THR A 46 -10.38 6.51 -2.42
CA THR A 46 -11.00 7.82 -2.62
C THR A 46 -9.91 8.86 -2.86
N VAL A 47 -10.05 9.63 -3.93
CA VAL A 47 -9.19 10.77 -4.28
C VAL A 47 -9.96 12.04 -4.03
N ILE A 48 -9.48 12.87 -3.14
CA ILE A 48 -10.02 14.20 -2.83
C ILE A 48 -9.14 15.21 -3.54
N MET A 49 -9.74 16.04 -4.38
CA MET A 49 -9.05 17.11 -5.09
C MET A 49 -9.04 18.39 -4.26
N LYS A 50 -8.04 19.25 -4.44
CA LYS A 50 -8.01 20.59 -3.80
C LYS A 50 -9.22 21.47 -4.16
N ALA A 51 -9.83 21.22 -5.31
CA ALA A 51 -11.09 21.86 -5.73
C ALA A 51 -12.34 21.33 -5.01
N GLY A 52 -12.21 20.34 -4.12
CA GLY A 52 -13.29 19.72 -3.36
C GLY A 52 -14.00 18.56 -4.04
N ASN A 53 -13.66 18.26 -5.29
CA ASN A 53 -14.24 17.11 -6.00
C ASN A 53 -13.65 15.80 -5.49
N GLU A 54 -14.48 14.75 -5.47
CA GLU A 54 -14.05 13.40 -5.07
C GLU A 54 -14.19 12.43 -6.25
N TYR A 55 -13.21 11.53 -6.37
CA TYR A 55 -13.20 10.46 -7.37
C TYR A 55 -12.83 9.14 -6.71
N THR A 56 -13.19 8.04 -7.34
CA THR A 56 -12.80 6.70 -6.91
C THR A 56 -12.08 5.97 -8.03
N ALA A 57 -10.98 5.29 -7.68
CA ALA A 57 -10.26 4.36 -8.55
C ALA A 57 -9.50 3.36 -7.71
N ASP A 58 -8.98 2.30 -8.33
CA ASP A 58 -8.17 1.31 -7.65
C ASP A 58 -6.72 1.79 -7.63
N PHE A 59 -6.22 2.18 -6.45
CA PHE A 59 -4.87 2.70 -6.25
C PHE A 59 -3.96 1.74 -5.51
N ASN A 60 -2.68 1.90 -5.76
CA ASN A 60 -1.58 1.43 -4.92
C ASN A 60 -0.45 2.46 -4.91
N TYR A 61 0.45 2.37 -3.94
CA TYR A 61 1.60 3.25 -3.80
C TYR A 61 2.89 2.50 -4.16
N ASN A 62 3.58 2.97 -5.20
CA ASN A 62 4.90 2.48 -5.57
C ASN A 62 5.95 3.16 -4.69
N ILE A 63 6.55 2.39 -3.77
CA ILE A 63 7.53 2.91 -2.80
C ILE A 63 8.89 3.20 -3.41
N VAL A 64 9.21 2.67 -4.60
CA VAL A 64 10.50 2.90 -5.26
C VAL A 64 10.50 4.21 -6.03
N ASP A 65 9.43 4.47 -6.77
CA ASP A 65 9.25 5.71 -7.51
C ASP A 65 8.59 6.81 -6.66
N GLU A 66 8.08 6.45 -5.46
CA GLU A 66 7.34 7.32 -4.53
C GLU A 66 6.08 7.92 -5.17
N GLU A 67 5.44 7.17 -6.08
CA GLU A 67 4.29 7.61 -6.89
C GLU A 67 3.03 6.80 -6.57
N MET A 68 1.88 7.46 -6.67
CA MET A 68 0.58 6.79 -6.71
C MET A 68 0.31 6.22 -8.09
N ILE A 69 -0.08 4.95 -8.15
CA ILE A 69 -0.46 4.28 -9.39
C ILE A 69 -1.91 3.84 -9.26
N PHE A 70 -2.70 4.05 -10.30
CA PHE A 70 -4.08 3.57 -10.36
C PHE A 70 -4.33 2.69 -11.59
N ALA A 71 -5.19 1.68 -11.39
CA ALA A 71 -5.61 0.77 -12.43
C ALA A 71 -6.87 1.32 -13.13
N ARG A 72 -6.85 1.35 -14.47
CA ARG A 72 -8.00 1.73 -15.31
C ARG A 72 -7.95 1.00 -16.65
N SER A 73 -9.04 0.30 -17.01
CA SER A 73 -9.18 -0.36 -18.32
C SER A 73 -7.95 -1.24 -18.67
N ASN A 74 -7.49 -2.05 -17.74
CA ASN A 74 -6.32 -2.92 -17.88
C ASN A 74 -4.99 -2.18 -18.12
N GLN A 75 -4.92 -0.93 -17.68
CA GLN A 75 -3.72 -0.09 -17.74
C GLN A 75 -3.37 0.43 -16.34
N TYR A 76 -2.09 0.65 -16.10
CA TYR A 76 -1.57 1.26 -14.88
C TYR A 76 -1.08 2.66 -15.18
N LEU A 77 -1.65 3.64 -14.49
CA LEU A 77 -1.45 5.05 -14.77
C LEU A 77 -1.00 5.79 -13.50
N VAL A 78 -0.25 6.86 -13.67
CA VAL A 78 0.01 7.84 -12.60
C VAL A 78 -0.86 9.06 -12.81
N PRO A 79 -1.25 9.77 -11.74
CA PRO A 79 -1.94 11.06 -11.85
C PRO A 79 -1.09 12.06 -12.64
N GLU A 80 -1.66 12.70 -13.64
CA GLU A 80 -0.96 13.71 -14.46
C GLU A 80 -0.55 14.94 -13.65
N LYS A 81 -1.43 15.35 -12.75
CA LYS A 81 -1.26 16.56 -11.91
C LYS A 81 -1.40 16.20 -10.43
N PRO A 82 -0.39 15.53 -9.83
CA PRO A 82 -0.46 15.16 -8.42
C PRO A 82 -0.61 16.40 -7.50
N GLY A 83 -0.14 17.57 -7.93
CA GLY A 83 -0.29 18.82 -7.20
C GLY A 83 -1.74 19.32 -7.01
N ASP A 84 -2.68 18.88 -7.87
CA ASP A 84 -4.11 19.21 -7.74
C ASP A 84 -4.86 18.30 -6.75
N ILE A 85 -4.22 17.21 -6.31
CA ILE A 85 -4.75 16.29 -5.31
C ILE A 85 -4.53 16.90 -3.92
N ASP A 86 -5.55 16.83 -3.09
CA ASP A 86 -5.44 17.11 -1.65
C ASP A 86 -5.05 15.84 -0.88
N THR A 87 -5.83 14.78 -1.04
CA THR A 87 -5.64 13.53 -0.30
C THR A 87 -6.06 12.32 -1.13
N ILE A 88 -5.30 11.23 -1.06
CA ILE A 88 -5.72 9.90 -1.51
C ILE A 88 -5.89 9.01 -0.28
N ILE A 89 -7.03 8.32 -0.18
CA ILE A 89 -7.33 7.39 0.92
C ILE A 89 -7.33 5.96 0.37
N ILE A 90 -6.38 5.14 0.83
CA ILE A 90 -6.24 3.72 0.50
C ILE A 90 -6.32 2.94 1.81
N ASP A 91 -7.24 2.00 1.94
CA ASP A 91 -7.40 1.14 3.15
C ASP A 91 -7.34 1.93 4.47
N ASN A 92 -8.08 3.04 4.55
CA ASN A 92 -8.14 3.98 5.69
C ASN A 92 -6.82 4.72 5.99
N ARG A 93 -5.82 4.60 5.14
CA ARG A 93 -4.57 5.37 5.23
C ARG A 93 -4.63 6.56 4.29
N ARG A 94 -4.19 7.72 4.77
CA ARG A 94 -4.27 9.00 4.05
C ARG A 94 -2.92 9.38 3.49
N PHE A 95 -2.88 9.68 2.21
CA PHE A 95 -1.66 10.10 1.53
C PHE A 95 -1.86 11.49 0.93
N VAL A 96 -0.90 12.37 1.15
CA VAL A 96 -0.89 13.74 0.61
C VAL A 96 0.33 13.96 -0.26
N PRO A 97 0.21 14.74 -1.35
CA PRO A 97 1.36 15.09 -2.16
C PRO A 97 2.29 16.06 -1.38
N VAL A 98 3.57 15.72 -1.33
CA VAL A 98 4.65 16.55 -0.79
C VAL A 98 5.74 16.62 -1.83
N GLU A 99 5.95 17.77 -2.46
CA GLU A 99 6.86 17.97 -3.58
C GLU A 99 6.57 16.98 -4.74
N LYS A 100 7.43 15.97 -4.93
CA LYS A 100 7.32 14.98 -6.01
C LYS A 100 6.86 13.61 -5.52
N ALA A 101 6.63 13.44 -4.22
CA ALA A 101 6.27 12.18 -3.59
C ALA A 101 4.92 12.27 -2.88
N PHE A 102 4.40 11.13 -2.43
CA PHE A 102 3.24 11.09 -1.54
C PHE A 102 3.67 10.61 -0.16
N TYR A 103 3.27 11.36 0.87
CA TYR A 103 3.54 11.01 2.26
C TYR A 103 2.25 10.53 2.93
N GLU A 104 2.34 9.49 3.73
CA GLU A 104 1.24 9.05 4.58
C GLU A 104 1.09 9.99 5.77
N VAL A 105 -0.12 10.50 5.97
CA VAL A 105 -0.46 11.30 7.15
C VAL A 105 -0.85 10.37 8.28
N LEU A 106 -0.10 10.36 9.36
CA LEU A 106 -0.40 9.57 10.55
C LEU A 106 -1.33 10.30 11.52
N VAL A 107 -0.98 11.52 11.83
CA VAL A 107 -1.72 12.39 12.74
C VAL A 107 -1.78 13.79 12.14
N LYS A 108 -2.93 14.45 12.22
CA LYS A 108 -3.11 15.83 11.76
C LYS A 108 -3.46 16.73 12.97
N GLY A 109 -2.73 17.82 13.10
CA GLY A 109 -2.93 18.80 14.19
C GLY A 109 -1.92 19.93 14.13
N VAL A 110 -1.68 20.61 15.25
CA VAL A 110 -0.59 21.58 15.40
C VAL A 110 0.75 20.91 15.08
N VAL A 111 0.89 19.66 15.56
CA VAL A 111 1.96 18.74 15.19
C VAL A 111 1.36 17.71 14.23
N THR A 112 1.71 17.80 12.96
CA THR A 112 1.29 16.83 11.95
C THR A 112 2.43 15.86 11.65
N MET A 113 2.18 14.55 11.78
CA MET A 113 3.18 13.51 11.52
C MET A 113 2.93 12.77 10.22
N TYR A 114 4.02 12.44 9.53
CA TYR A 114 3.99 11.74 8.26
C TYR A 114 5.03 10.61 8.21
N ILE A 115 4.73 9.60 7.36
CA ILE A 115 5.72 8.62 6.88
C ILE A 115 5.90 8.80 5.38
N GLN A 116 7.15 8.91 4.94
CA GLN A 116 7.56 8.76 3.56
C GLN A 116 8.03 7.31 3.37
N HIS A 117 7.25 6.51 2.63
CA HIS A 117 7.62 5.14 2.30
C HIS A 117 8.57 5.13 1.11
N LYS A 118 9.68 4.43 1.25
CA LYS A 118 10.74 4.35 0.23
C LYS A 118 11.08 2.91 -0.08
N GLY A 119 11.47 2.68 -1.32
CA GLY A 119 11.98 1.41 -1.77
C GLY A 119 13.27 1.58 -2.57
N ARG A 120 14.04 0.50 -2.65
CA ARG A 120 15.21 0.44 -3.53
C ARG A 120 15.29 -0.93 -4.17
N TYR A 121 15.50 -0.96 -5.46
CA TYR A 121 15.86 -2.17 -6.17
C TYR A 121 17.28 -2.60 -5.82
N SER A 122 17.47 -3.89 -5.57
CA SER A 122 18.77 -4.52 -5.33
C SER A 122 18.87 -5.79 -6.16
N SER A 123 19.97 -5.96 -6.90
CA SER A 123 20.22 -7.19 -7.65
C SER A 123 20.54 -8.31 -6.68
N VAL A 124 19.88 -9.45 -6.83
CA VAL A 124 20.33 -10.71 -6.21
C VAL A 124 21.49 -11.21 -7.06
N GLY A 125 22.71 -11.21 -6.51
CA GLY A 125 23.89 -11.64 -7.26
C GLY A 125 23.68 -12.99 -7.92
N THR A 126 24.18 -13.16 -9.15
CA THR A 126 24.11 -14.42 -9.89
C THR A 126 25.05 -15.44 -9.27
N PRO A 127 24.61 -16.69 -8.97
CA PRO A 127 25.51 -17.75 -8.54
C PRO A 127 26.57 -18.02 -9.63
N THR A 128 27.84 -17.95 -9.28
CA THR A 128 28.91 -18.34 -10.18
C THR A 128 29.18 -19.83 -10.03
N ALA A 129 29.81 -20.45 -11.05
CA ALA A 129 30.10 -21.88 -11.11
C ALA A 129 30.93 -22.42 -9.92
N TYR A 130 31.49 -21.58 -9.08
CA TYR A 130 32.27 -21.92 -7.89
C TYR A 130 31.56 -21.65 -6.56
N GLY A 131 30.24 -21.48 -6.56
CA GLY A 131 29.47 -21.26 -5.33
C GLY A 131 29.66 -19.88 -4.70
N LEU A 132 30.37 -18.97 -5.35
CA LEU A 132 30.51 -17.58 -4.97
C LEU A 132 29.45 -16.75 -5.68
N THR A 133 28.74 -15.90 -4.97
CA THR A 133 27.83 -14.91 -5.56
C THR A 133 28.65 -13.74 -6.09
N SER A 134 28.73 -13.56 -7.39
CA SER A 134 29.31 -12.35 -7.97
C SER A 134 28.35 -11.19 -7.79
N GLN A 135 28.69 -10.30 -6.88
CA GLN A 135 28.08 -8.97 -6.80
C GLN A 135 28.81 -8.04 -7.79
N THR A 136 28.74 -8.36 -9.07
CA THR A 136 29.06 -7.33 -10.05
C THR A 136 27.99 -6.25 -9.89
N ASN A 137 28.39 -4.99 -9.69
CA ASN A 137 27.55 -3.79 -9.72
C ASN A 137 26.96 -3.61 -11.12
N ALA A 138 26.21 -4.58 -11.61
CA ALA A 138 25.26 -4.37 -12.68
C ALA A 138 24.24 -3.41 -12.09
N SER A 139 24.34 -2.14 -12.46
CA SER A 139 23.26 -1.18 -12.34
C SER A 139 22.04 -1.87 -12.97
N THR A 140 21.25 -2.52 -12.12
CA THR A 140 20.02 -3.17 -12.56
C THR A 140 19.07 -2.02 -12.82
N ASN A 141 19.14 -1.46 -14.02
CA ASN A 141 18.10 -0.62 -14.56
C ASN A 141 16.88 -1.52 -14.69
N VAL A 142 16.13 -1.66 -13.59
CA VAL A 142 14.76 -2.13 -13.66
C VAL A 142 14.04 -1.03 -14.42
N THR A 143 14.06 -1.17 -15.73
CA THR A 143 13.37 -0.26 -16.61
C THR A 143 11.91 -0.62 -16.53
N THR A 144 11.21 -0.06 -15.56
CA THR A 144 9.76 0.05 -15.63
C THR A 144 9.48 0.76 -16.94
N VAL A 145 8.99 0.06 -17.95
CA VAL A 145 8.77 0.64 -19.29
C VAL A 145 7.61 1.61 -19.16
N ARG A 146 7.96 2.84 -18.89
CA ARG A 146 7.04 3.96 -18.73
C ARG A 146 6.94 4.71 -20.06
N SER A 147 5.72 4.97 -20.52
CA SER A 147 5.45 5.88 -21.64
C SER A 147 4.56 7.01 -21.13
N GLY A 148 5.16 8.15 -20.83
CA GLY A 148 4.46 9.28 -20.20
C GLY A 148 3.92 8.91 -18.81
N THR A 149 2.60 8.93 -18.63
CA THR A 149 1.90 8.56 -17.38
C THR A 149 1.49 7.09 -17.32
N GLN A 150 1.82 6.28 -18.34
CA GLN A 150 1.40 4.89 -18.45
C GLN A 150 2.55 3.93 -18.16
N PHE A 151 2.31 2.93 -17.31
CA PHE A 151 3.16 1.77 -17.14
C PHE A 151 2.70 0.63 -18.04
N ARG A 152 3.61 -0.01 -18.76
CA ARG A 152 3.31 -1.17 -19.59
C ARG A 152 3.37 -2.47 -18.80
N THR A 153 4.28 -2.55 -17.83
CA THR A 153 4.41 -3.69 -16.93
C THR A 153 4.75 -3.20 -15.53
N LEU A 154 4.29 -3.94 -14.53
CA LEU A 154 4.64 -3.75 -13.12
C LEU A 154 5.57 -4.83 -12.61
N ASP A 155 5.93 -5.81 -13.46
CA ASP A 155 6.73 -6.95 -13.04
C ASP A 155 8.16 -6.53 -12.71
N VAL A 156 8.65 -7.05 -11.61
CA VAL A 156 10.05 -6.93 -11.20
C VAL A 156 10.75 -8.22 -11.62
N PRO A 157 11.90 -8.15 -12.28
CA PRO A 157 12.64 -9.34 -12.67
C PRO A 157 13.00 -10.23 -11.47
N ASP A 158 13.00 -11.57 -11.64
CA ASP A 158 13.26 -12.55 -10.57
C ASP A 158 14.61 -12.36 -9.86
N ASN A 159 15.58 -11.76 -10.55
CA ASN A 159 16.90 -11.47 -9.99
C ASN A 159 16.99 -10.12 -9.26
N VAL A 160 15.85 -9.48 -8.99
CA VAL A 160 15.76 -8.19 -8.30
C VAL A 160 14.89 -8.31 -7.07
N THR A 161 15.39 -7.79 -5.97
CA THR A 161 14.61 -7.61 -4.73
C THR A 161 14.33 -6.15 -4.47
N VAL A 162 13.30 -5.87 -3.68
CA VAL A 162 12.99 -4.52 -3.21
C VAL A 162 13.20 -4.46 -1.70
N SER A 163 14.16 -3.67 -1.28
CA SER A 163 14.30 -3.30 0.13
C SER A 163 13.35 -2.15 0.45
N LYS A 164 12.59 -2.31 1.55
CA LYS A 164 11.66 -1.28 2.03
C LYS A 164 12.31 -0.47 3.15
N ALA A 165 12.07 0.82 3.16
CA ALA A 165 12.51 1.75 4.19
C ALA A 165 11.42 2.81 4.44
N SER A 166 11.49 3.50 5.57
CA SER A 166 10.64 4.63 5.88
C SER A 166 11.45 5.80 6.39
N VAL A 167 10.93 6.99 6.18
CA VAL A 167 11.47 8.23 6.73
C VAL A 167 10.34 8.95 7.44
N ASN A 168 10.55 9.26 8.71
CA ASN A 168 9.56 9.95 9.51
C ASN A 168 9.74 11.48 9.39
N TRP A 169 8.61 12.16 9.25
CA TRP A 169 8.54 13.60 9.16
C TRP A 169 7.54 14.16 10.16
N VAL A 170 7.84 15.31 10.68
CA VAL A 170 6.90 16.09 11.49
C VAL A 170 6.84 17.52 10.97
N LYS A 171 5.63 18.03 10.80
CA LYS A 171 5.35 19.40 10.39
C LYS A 171 4.85 20.19 11.59
N ILE A 172 5.53 21.28 11.91
CA ILE A 172 5.18 22.22 12.97
C ILE A 172 5.41 23.63 12.43
N ASN A 173 4.47 24.53 12.61
CA ASN A 173 4.56 25.92 12.13
C ASN A 173 4.93 25.98 10.63
N ASP A 174 4.33 25.10 9.81
CA ASP A 174 4.61 24.93 8.38
C ASP A 174 6.03 24.48 8.02
N VAL A 175 6.88 24.15 8.99
CA VAL A 175 8.22 23.64 8.77
C VAL A 175 8.23 22.11 8.86
N MET A 176 8.71 21.46 7.79
CA MET A 176 8.91 20.01 7.74
C MET A 176 10.26 19.64 8.35
N ASN A 177 10.25 18.75 9.34
CA ASN A 177 11.43 18.26 10.02
C ASN A 177 11.51 16.75 9.90
N LYS A 178 12.64 16.26 9.40
CA LYS A 178 12.95 14.83 9.29
C LYS A 178 13.51 14.31 10.60
N PHE A 179 13.13 13.08 10.99
CA PHE A 179 13.73 12.38 12.11
C PHE A 179 13.75 10.85 11.88
N THR A 180 14.72 10.17 12.47
CA THR A 180 14.88 8.71 12.42
C THR A 180 15.24 8.15 13.81
N SER A 181 15.26 8.99 14.84
CA SER A 181 15.61 8.59 16.20
C SER A 181 14.99 9.54 17.22
N GLU A 182 14.83 9.03 18.46
CA GLU A 182 14.40 9.82 19.60
C GLU A 182 15.21 11.12 19.76
N ARG A 183 16.55 11.02 19.70
CA ARG A 183 17.43 12.19 19.84
C ARG A 183 17.16 13.29 18.81
N GLN A 184 16.82 12.92 17.58
CA GLN A 184 16.46 13.90 16.55
C GLN A 184 15.09 14.48 16.83
N PHE A 185 14.12 13.63 17.19
CA PHE A 185 12.75 14.03 17.47
C PHE A 185 12.65 15.02 18.62
N LEU A 186 13.33 14.76 19.74
CA LEU A 186 13.34 15.65 20.92
C LEU A 186 13.80 17.08 20.62
N LYS A 187 14.65 17.28 19.60
CA LYS A 187 15.14 18.60 19.20
C LYS A 187 14.10 19.43 18.41
N ILE A 188 13.04 18.78 17.91
CA ILE A 188 12.05 19.44 17.07
C ILE A 188 11.03 20.23 17.89
N LEU A 189 10.82 19.84 19.15
CA LEU A 189 9.88 20.45 20.09
C LEU A 189 10.63 21.01 21.31
N PRO A 190 11.35 22.15 21.14
CA PRO A 190 12.10 22.74 22.24
C PRO A 190 11.20 23.14 23.40
N GLY A 191 11.66 22.84 24.63
CA GLY A 191 10.91 23.07 25.86
C GLY A 191 9.92 21.97 26.25
N LYS A 192 9.80 20.91 25.42
CA LYS A 192 8.96 19.73 25.69
C LYS A 192 9.78 18.44 25.80
N GLU A 193 11.09 18.53 25.81
CA GLU A 193 12.00 17.39 25.74
C GLU A 193 11.80 16.40 26.89
N ASN A 194 11.59 16.89 28.10
CA ASN A 194 11.41 16.03 29.28
C ASN A 194 10.08 15.27 29.23
N GLU A 195 8.97 15.97 28.92
CA GLU A 195 7.65 15.37 28.78
C GLU A 195 7.64 14.30 27.69
N LEU A 196 8.25 14.60 26.53
CA LEU A 196 8.38 13.67 25.40
C LEU A 196 9.24 12.46 25.77
N LYS A 197 10.38 12.66 26.43
CA LYS A 197 11.28 11.58 26.83
C LYS A 197 10.63 10.62 27.82
N GLU A 198 9.87 11.16 28.79
CA GLU A 198 9.10 10.33 29.72
C GLU A 198 8.02 9.53 29.01
N PHE A 199 7.28 10.16 28.10
CA PHE A 199 6.25 9.48 27.32
C PHE A 199 6.84 8.37 26.44
N ILE A 200 7.91 8.66 25.68
CA ILE A 200 8.59 7.70 24.81
C ILE A 200 9.04 6.48 25.60
N LYS A 201 9.67 6.70 26.76
CA LYS A 201 10.12 5.61 27.63
C LYS A 201 8.97 4.82 28.25
N LYS A 202 7.93 5.51 28.75
CA LYS A 202 6.77 4.88 29.40
C LYS A 202 5.94 4.05 28.44
N SER A 203 5.80 4.53 27.21
CA SER A 203 4.97 3.90 26.16
C SER A 203 5.78 2.96 25.27
N ASP A 204 7.07 2.79 25.51
CA ASP A 204 7.99 1.95 24.74
C ASP A 204 7.87 2.24 23.21
N ILE A 205 8.01 3.52 22.85
CA ILE A 205 7.78 3.99 21.47
C ILE A 205 8.90 3.48 20.56
N ASP A 206 8.51 2.67 19.59
CA ASP A 206 9.34 2.28 18.45
C ASP A 206 9.15 3.25 17.29
N PHE A 207 10.24 3.91 16.87
CA PHE A 207 10.25 4.88 15.77
C PHE A 207 10.10 4.24 14.39
N ASP A 208 10.18 2.91 14.27
CA ASP A 208 9.91 2.16 13.07
C ASP A 208 8.47 1.64 13.04
N SER A 209 7.73 1.74 14.14
CA SER A 209 6.32 1.35 14.28
C SER A 209 5.39 2.50 13.92
N ARG A 210 4.56 2.27 12.90
CA ARG A 210 3.52 3.23 12.47
C ARG A 210 2.56 3.57 13.61
N GLU A 211 2.13 2.58 14.35
CA GLU A 211 1.16 2.69 15.45
C GLU A 211 1.75 3.52 16.62
N ASP A 212 3.02 3.34 16.90
CA ASP A 212 3.69 4.09 17.98
C ASP A 212 3.96 5.54 17.57
N LEU A 213 4.26 5.79 16.31
CA LEU A 213 4.32 7.15 15.77
C LEU A 213 2.96 7.87 15.86
N ILE A 214 1.85 7.16 15.67
CA ILE A 214 0.50 7.73 15.88
C ILE A 214 0.30 8.10 17.35
N LYS A 215 0.67 7.22 18.30
CA LYS A 215 0.58 7.52 19.73
C LYS A 215 1.42 8.75 20.08
N LEU A 216 2.66 8.79 19.59
CA LEU A 216 3.58 9.91 19.81
C LEU A 216 3.03 11.22 19.24
N GLY A 217 2.49 11.21 18.03
CA GLY A 217 1.90 12.39 17.40
C GLY A 217 0.66 12.92 18.12
N ASN A 218 -0.19 12.03 18.61
CA ASN A 218 -1.34 12.42 19.42
C ASN A 218 -0.88 13.07 20.74
N PHE A 219 0.09 12.46 21.43
CA PHE A 219 0.66 13.05 22.66
C PHE A 219 1.27 14.43 22.39
N CYS A 220 2.01 14.59 21.29
CA CYS A 220 2.53 15.91 20.90
C CYS A 220 1.43 16.97 20.77
N ASN A 221 0.30 16.63 20.15
CA ASN A 221 -0.82 17.53 20.00
C ASN A 221 -1.55 17.84 21.32
N GLU A 222 -1.40 17.01 22.35
CA GLU A 222 -1.91 17.27 23.70
C GLU A 222 -1.05 18.29 24.44
N ILE A 223 0.26 18.22 24.31
CA ILE A 223 1.21 19.05 25.08
C ILE A 223 1.58 20.37 24.40
N VAL A 224 1.26 20.55 23.10
CA VAL A 224 1.58 21.76 22.29
C VAL A 224 0.35 22.67 22.11
N LYS A 225 -0.72 22.43 22.83
CA LYS A 225 -1.95 23.28 22.78
C LYS A 225 -1.68 24.72 23.20
#